data_77607a2273723c38e08d075feafc4986
#
_entry.id   77607a2273723c38e08d075feafc4986
#
_cell.length_a   1.000
_cell.length_b   1.000
_cell.length_c   1.000
_cell.angle_alpha   90.00
_cell.angle_beta   90.00
_cell.angle_gamma   90.00
#
_symmetry.space_group_name_H-M   'P 1'
#
loop_
_entity.id
_entity.type
_entity.pdbx_description
1 polymer ?
#
loop_
_entity_poly.entity_id
_entity_poly.type
_entity_poly.pdbx_seq_one_letter_code
_entity_poly.pdbx_strand_id
1 'polypeptide(L)'
;TFAQKLLKDQAGSICAMDIYTGEIIAMNSSPSIDPNLFLYGIDKKKWEEIQKNPKKPLINKTISGIYSPGSTIKPLVALSALENDVIHPRMTVRCTGKHEFYGQTYHCWKKKGHGYMTLDNAIKQSCDIYFYEVARLLGVDRLNQTAKKFGLGAKVLGEYFSNEKQGIVPSTKWKKNTLGQNWYLGETFLTGIGQGYILTNPLQLCLMTAQLANGGYKINPRITVDKNQENVQKIKYKMLYESEKTKYEDKSLIKKTEELLQTKIKKYTPLFKNQENVKFVLDAMFKSTNELYGTSYSSRIEDIKYKFAGKTGTAQVKRITEAERELDLK
;
A
#
# COMPACT_ATOMS: atom_id res chain seq x y z
N THR A 1 -10.17 -15.10 -15.70
CA THR A 1 -9.69 -13.71 -15.85
C THR A 1 -8.20 -13.67 -16.10
N PHE A 2 -7.68 -12.52 -16.60
CA PHE A 2 -6.23 -12.30 -16.78
C PHE A 2 -5.48 -12.40 -15.45
N ALA A 3 -5.99 -11.78 -14.39
CA ALA A 3 -5.43 -11.86 -13.06
C ALA A 3 -5.29 -13.31 -12.55
N GLN A 4 -6.27 -14.15 -12.81
CA GLN A 4 -6.22 -15.58 -12.44
C GLN A 4 -5.13 -16.34 -13.21
N LYS A 5 -4.94 -16.01 -14.50
CA LYS A 5 -3.87 -16.61 -15.31
C LYS A 5 -2.48 -16.23 -14.78
N LEU A 6 -2.29 -14.95 -14.37
CA LEU A 6 -1.04 -14.49 -13.78
C LEU A 6 -0.71 -15.16 -12.44
N LEU A 7 -1.73 -15.51 -11.65
CA LEU A 7 -1.57 -16.16 -10.35
C LEU A 7 -1.58 -17.70 -10.44
N LYS A 8 -1.63 -18.26 -11.64
CA LYS A 8 -1.57 -19.73 -11.80
C LYS A 8 -0.37 -20.29 -11.05
N ASP A 9 -0.60 -21.32 -10.26
CA ASP A 9 0.41 -22.02 -9.45
C ASP A 9 1.02 -21.19 -8.29
N GLN A 10 0.60 -19.93 -8.11
CA GLN A 10 1.04 -19.08 -7.01
C GLN A 10 -0.02 -19.01 -5.90
N ALA A 11 0.43 -18.88 -4.65
CA ALA A 11 -0.45 -18.48 -3.54
C ALA A 11 -0.39 -16.97 -3.39
N GLY A 12 -1.47 -16.29 -3.72
CA GLY A 12 -1.48 -14.82 -3.70
C GLY A 12 -2.83 -14.22 -4.03
N SER A 13 -2.85 -12.90 -4.14
CA SER A 13 -4.03 -12.16 -4.59
C SER A 13 -3.65 -10.96 -5.46
N ILE A 14 -4.56 -10.60 -6.35
CA ILE A 14 -4.51 -9.37 -7.14
C ILE A 14 -5.79 -8.59 -6.85
N CYS A 15 -5.63 -7.32 -6.50
CA CYS A 15 -6.73 -6.38 -6.34
C CYS A 15 -6.43 -5.12 -7.17
N ALA A 16 -7.40 -4.71 -7.98
CA ALA A 16 -7.35 -3.47 -8.76
C ALA A 16 -8.64 -2.68 -8.54
N MET A 17 -8.49 -1.37 -8.36
CA MET A 17 -9.58 -0.45 -8.05
C MET A 17 -9.47 0.80 -8.90
N ASP A 18 -10.60 1.29 -9.40
CA ASP A 18 -10.64 2.61 -10.00
C ASP A 18 -10.44 3.69 -8.93
N ILE A 19 -9.45 4.54 -9.14
CA ILE A 19 -9.00 5.52 -8.14
C ILE A 19 -10.00 6.68 -7.93
N TYR A 20 -10.95 6.87 -8.83
CA TYR A 20 -11.94 7.95 -8.76
C TYR A 20 -13.30 7.47 -8.29
N THR A 21 -13.72 6.29 -8.72
CA THR A 21 -15.07 5.78 -8.42
C THR A 21 -15.10 4.77 -7.28
N GLY A 22 -13.95 4.17 -6.95
CA GLY A 22 -13.87 3.09 -5.98
C GLY A 22 -14.36 1.73 -6.51
N GLU A 23 -14.66 1.62 -7.81
CA GLU A 23 -15.07 0.35 -8.42
C GLU A 23 -13.94 -0.67 -8.38
N ILE A 24 -14.25 -1.86 -7.91
CA ILE A 24 -13.34 -2.99 -7.92
C ILE A 24 -13.27 -3.57 -9.33
N ILE A 25 -12.20 -3.32 -10.05
CA ILE A 25 -11.95 -3.82 -11.41
C ILE A 25 -11.55 -5.28 -11.38
N ALA A 26 -10.74 -5.67 -10.40
CA ALA A 26 -10.33 -7.05 -10.19
C ALA A 26 -10.14 -7.33 -8.70
N MET A 27 -10.61 -8.49 -8.25
CA MET A 27 -10.40 -9.02 -6.91
C MET A 27 -10.23 -10.53 -7.04
N ASN A 28 -8.99 -10.99 -7.08
CA ASN A 28 -8.66 -12.37 -7.34
C ASN A 28 -7.79 -12.98 -6.23
N SER A 29 -8.15 -14.18 -5.79
CA SER A 29 -7.39 -14.96 -4.80
C SER A 29 -7.01 -16.31 -5.41
N SER A 30 -5.74 -16.70 -5.29
CA SER A 30 -5.22 -17.96 -5.82
C SER A 30 -4.50 -18.77 -4.73
N PRO A 31 -4.60 -20.13 -4.76
CA PRO A 31 -5.62 -20.87 -5.50
C PRO A 31 -7.02 -20.56 -4.95
N SER A 32 -8.02 -20.75 -5.78
CA SER A 32 -9.44 -20.68 -5.42
C SER A 32 -10.08 -22.05 -5.61
N ILE A 33 -11.28 -22.21 -5.07
CA ILE A 33 -12.08 -23.43 -5.25
C ILE A 33 -13.20 -23.10 -6.21
N ASP A 34 -13.50 -24.06 -7.09
CA ASP A 34 -14.72 -24.01 -7.88
C ASP A 34 -15.93 -24.23 -6.94
N PRO A 35 -16.82 -23.24 -6.79
CA PRO A 35 -17.98 -23.37 -5.92
C PRO A 35 -18.96 -24.46 -6.39
N ASN A 36 -18.91 -24.85 -7.66
CA ASN A 36 -19.75 -25.92 -8.18
C ASN A 36 -19.43 -27.29 -7.56
N LEU A 37 -18.24 -27.48 -7.01
CA LEU A 37 -17.89 -28.70 -6.26
C LEU A 37 -18.82 -28.98 -5.07
N PHE A 38 -19.51 -27.96 -4.57
CA PHE A 38 -20.41 -28.08 -3.41
C PHE A 38 -21.88 -28.30 -3.79
N LEU A 39 -22.25 -28.16 -5.07
CA LEU A 39 -23.64 -28.27 -5.52
C LEU A 39 -24.25 -29.67 -5.29
N TYR A 40 -23.44 -30.70 -5.49
CA TYR A 40 -23.87 -32.10 -5.37
C TYR A 40 -23.15 -32.85 -4.25
N GLY A 41 -22.53 -32.10 -3.33
CA GLY A 41 -21.66 -32.66 -2.31
C GLY A 41 -20.23 -32.84 -2.81
N ILE A 42 -19.30 -32.89 -1.88
CA ILE A 42 -17.88 -33.12 -2.15
C ILE A 42 -17.46 -34.45 -1.51
N ASP A 43 -16.72 -35.29 -2.23
CA ASP A 43 -16.20 -36.52 -1.65
C ASP A 43 -15.14 -36.24 -0.58
N LYS A 44 -15.03 -37.16 0.38
CA LYS A 44 -14.16 -37.01 1.57
C LYS A 44 -12.71 -36.81 1.19
N LYS A 45 -12.20 -37.55 0.18
CA LYS A 45 -10.80 -37.46 -0.25
C LYS A 45 -10.49 -36.08 -0.83
N LYS A 46 -11.38 -35.58 -1.71
CA LYS A 46 -11.22 -34.25 -2.32
C LYS A 46 -11.31 -33.13 -1.28
N TRP A 47 -12.21 -33.26 -0.30
CA TRP A 47 -12.31 -32.32 0.81
C TRP A 47 -11.02 -32.29 1.64
N GLU A 48 -10.46 -33.45 1.97
CA GLU A 48 -9.18 -33.53 2.70
C GLU A 48 -8.02 -32.92 1.92
N GLU A 49 -7.93 -33.15 0.60
CA GLU A 49 -6.92 -32.51 -0.27
C GLU A 49 -7.02 -30.98 -0.21
N ILE A 50 -8.23 -30.43 -0.28
CA ILE A 50 -8.47 -28.99 -0.20
C ILE A 50 -8.06 -28.43 1.16
N GLN A 51 -8.45 -29.10 2.26
CA GLN A 51 -8.13 -28.67 3.62
C GLN A 51 -6.62 -28.73 3.92
N LYS A 52 -5.95 -29.77 3.47
CA LYS A 52 -4.51 -29.99 3.69
C LYS A 52 -3.62 -29.19 2.74
N ASN A 53 -4.17 -28.54 1.72
CA ASN A 53 -3.41 -27.78 0.76
C ASN A 53 -2.66 -26.61 1.44
N PRO A 54 -1.31 -26.56 1.39
CA PRO A 54 -0.53 -25.53 2.05
C PRO A 54 -0.79 -24.14 1.48
N LYS A 55 -1.28 -24.03 0.25
CA LYS A 55 -1.64 -22.76 -0.39
C LYS A 55 -3.01 -22.23 0.05
N LYS A 56 -3.72 -22.92 0.98
CA LYS A 56 -4.97 -22.50 1.62
C LYS A 56 -6.04 -22.00 0.63
N PRO A 57 -6.57 -22.85 -0.26
CA PRO A 57 -7.55 -22.41 -1.29
C PRO A 57 -8.90 -21.92 -0.71
N LEU A 58 -9.28 -22.36 0.50
CA LEU A 58 -10.50 -21.92 1.20
C LEU A 58 -10.43 -20.47 1.67
N ILE A 59 -9.24 -19.90 1.77
CA ILE A 59 -9.07 -18.51 2.23
C ILE A 59 -9.10 -17.58 1.03
N ASN A 60 -10.09 -16.69 0.98
CA ASN A 60 -10.01 -15.53 0.10
C ASN A 60 -8.93 -14.57 0.61
N LYS A 61 -7.74 -14.67 0.00
CA LYS A 61 -6.56 -13.92 0.45
C LYS A 61 -6.72 -12.42 0.29
N THR A 62 -7.61 -11.96 -0.61
CA THR A 62 -7.82 -10.53 -0.85
C THR A 62 -8.48 -9.83 0.34
N ILE A 63 -9.42 -10.50 1.01
CA ILE A 63 -10.26 -9.90 2.08
C ILE A 63 -10.09 -10.57 3.43
N SER A 64 -9.78 -11.89 3.46
CA SER A 64 -9.70 -12.66 4.71
C SER A 64 -8.28 -13.00 5.11
N GLY A 65 -7.31 -12.90 4.20
CA GLY A 65 -5.88 -13.02 4.50
C GLY A 65 -5.37 -11.71 5.11
N ILE A 66 -4.78 -11.78 6.31
CA ILE A 66 -4.13 -10.61 6.94
C ILE A 66 -2.64 -10.83 7.01
N TYR A 67 -1.88 -9.83 6.55
CA TYR A 67 -0.43 -9.90 6.39
C TYR A 67 0.21 -8.60 6.84
N SER A 68 1.48 -8.66 7.25
CA SER A 68 2.27 -7.46 7.44
C SER A 68 2.44 -6.75 6.09
N PRO A 69 2.09 -5.47 5.97
CA PRO A 69 2.16 -4.74 4.70
C PRO A 69 3.60 -4.54 4.22
N GLY A 70 4.58 -4.65 5.11
CA GLY A 70 5.97 -4.37 4.81
C GLY A 70 6.14 -2.96 4.22
N SER A 71 7.13 -2.79 3.39
CA SER A 71 7.49 -1.47 2.82
C SER A 71 6.41 -0.82 1.95
N THR A 72 5.29 -1.49 1.65
CA THR A 72 4.17 -0.86 0.92
C THR A 72 3.50 0.25 1.73
N ILE A 73 3.65 0.26 3.06
CA ILE A 73 3.09 1.32 3.92
C ILE A 73 3.95 2.60 3.96
N LYS A 74 5.22 2.53 3.56
CA LYS A 74 6.16 3.66 3.68
C LYS A 74 5.68 4.97 3.04
N PRO A 75 5.01 4.97 1.87
CA PRO A 75 4.39 6.18 1.33
C PRO A 75 3.40 6.84 2.30
N LEU A 76 2.57 6.04 2.96
CA LEU A 76 1.62 6.53 3.96
C LEU A 76 2.33 7.05 5.23
N VAL A 77 3.38 6.38 5.67
CA VAL A 77 4.22 6.83 6.82
C VAL A 77 4.88 8.18 6.50
N ALA A 78 5.40 8.33 5.28
CA ALA A 78 5.98 9.59 4.79
C ALA A 78 4.94 10.72 4.77
N LEU A 79 3.76 10.46 4.18
CA LEU A 79 2.66 11.42 4.15
C LEU A 79 2.23 11.80 5.56
N SER A 80 2.06 10.82 6.45
CA SER A 80 1.68 11.08 7.85
C SER A 80 2.70 11.96 8.56
N ALA A 81 3.99 11.76 8.33
CA ALA A 81 5.04 12.54 8.96
C ALA A 81 5.10 13.98 8.42
N LEU A 82 4.92 14.18 7.11
CA LEU A 82 4.81 15.49 6.48
C LEU A 82 3.57 16.26 6.97
N GLU A 83 2.41 15.59 7.05
CA GLU A 83 1.14 16.17 7.49
C GLU A 83 1.10 16.57 8.99
N ASN A 84 1.99 15.99 9.78
CA ASN A 84 2.17 16.33 11.19
C ASN A 84 3.38 17.24 11.44
N ASP A 85 4.03 17.74 10.38
CA ASP A 85 5.17 18.67 10.43
C ASP A 85 6.35 18.13 11.27
N VAL A 86 6.47 16.80 11.40
CA VAL A 86 7.57 16.18 12.17
C VAL A 86 8.80 15.88 11.32
N ILE A 87 8.67 15.96 10.01
CA ILE A 87 9.78 15.90 9.04
C ILE A 87 9.60 16.94 7.95
N HIS A 88 10.70 17.28 7.31
CA HIS A 88 10.75 18.12 6.11
C HIS A 88 11.25 17.29 4.91
N PRO A 89 10.79 17.53 3.66
CA PRO A 89 11.24 16.79 2.47
C PRO A 89 12.76 16.72 2.29
N ARG A 90 13.49 17.74 2.75
CA ARG A 90 14.97 17.80 2.70
C ARG A 90 15.67 17.15 3.89
N MET A 91 14.92 16.58 4.85
CA MET A 91 15.52 15.84 5.97
C MET A 91 16.43 14.74 5.44
N THR A 92 17.65 14.65 5.96
CA THR A 92 18.65 13.68 5.55
C THR A 92 18.99 12.74 6.68
N VAL A 93 19.01 11.43 6.38
CA VAL A 93 19.43 10.37 7.32
C VAL A 93 20.52 9.55 6.66
N ARG A 94 21.59 9.26 7.41
CA ARG A 94 22.68 8.39 6.95
C ARG A 94 22.33 6.93 7.20
N CYS A 95 22.26 6.13 6.15
CA CYS A 95 22.03 4.70 6.21
C CYS A 95 23.34 3.94 5.98
N THR A 96 23.84 3.29 7.01
CA THR A 96 25.04 2.44 6.97
C THR A 96 24.73 0.96 6.82
N GLY A 97 23.45 0.60 6.61
CA GLY A 97 22.96 -0.78 6.55
C GLY A 97 22.45 -1.31 7.89
N LYS A 98 22.86 -0.71 8.98
CA LYS A 98 22.35 -0.98 10.35
C LYS A 98 22.31 0.31 11.15
N HIS A 99 21.51 0.32 12.19
CA HIS A 99 21.42 1.43 13.14
C HIS A 99 21.12 0.87 14.53
N GLU A 100 21.81 1.40 15.54
CA GLU A 100 21.63 0.98 16.92
C GLU A 100 20.76 1.98 17.67
N PHE A 101 19.67 1.48 18.26
CA PHE A 101 18.78 2.23 19.14
C PHE A 101 18.64 1.47 20.46
N TYR A 102 18.98 2.12 21.57
CA TYR A 102 18.79 1.57 22.93
C TYR A 102 19.32 0.13 23.08
N GLY A 103 20.52 -0.13 22.57
CA GLY A 103 21.17 -1.44 22.68
C GLY A 103 20.60 -2.52 21.75
N GLN A 104 19.71 -2.16 20.84
CA GLN A 104 19.21 -3.08 19.81
C GLN A 104 19.60 -2.61 18.41
N THR A 105 20.01 -3.56 17.57
CA THR A 105 20.41 -3.30 16.19
C THR A 105 19.22 -3.49 15.25
N TYR A 106 18.91 -2.46 14.48
CA TYR A 106 17.92 -2.46 13.41
C TYR A 106 18.63 -2.44 12.06
N HIS A 107 18.22 -3.30 11.15
CA HIS A 107 18.88 -3.49 9.88
C HIS A 107 18.09 -2.87 8.73
N CYS A 108 18.83 -2.38 7.73
CA CYS A 108 18.27 -2.10 6.41
C CYS A 108 18.38 -3.34 5.52
N TRP A 109 17.50 -3.46 4.54
CA TRP A 109 17.58 -4.52 3.55
C TRP A 109 18.89 -4.48 2.74
N LYS A 110 19.45 -3.28 2.52
CA LYS A 110 20.74 -3.09 1.85
C LYS A 110 21.87 -3.13 2.90
N LYS A 111 22.54 -4.27 3.01
CA LYS A 111 23.58 -4.54 4.04
C LYS A 111 24.69 -3.48 4.09
N LYS A 112 25.15 -3.01 2.91
CA LYS A 112 26.20 -1.95 2.81
C LYS A 112 25.67 -0.54 3.04
N GLY A 113 24.35 -0.39 3.30
CA GLY A 113 23.71 0.90 3.47
C GLY A 113 23.45 1.64 2.16
N HIS A 114 22.66 2.72 2.26
CA HIS A 114 22.30 3.58 1.14
C HIS A 114 23.11 4.89 1.11
N GLY A 115 23.89 5.17 2.15
CA GLY A 115 24.55 6.47 2.32
C GLY A 115 23.55 7.52 2.85
N TYR A 116 23.73 8.76 2.46
CA TYR A 116 22.81 9.85 2.83
C TYR A 116 21.54 9.80 2.00
N MET A 117 20.40 9.70 2.66
CA MET A 117 19.08 9.57 2.05
C MET A 117 18.22 10.78 2.39
N THR A 118 17.62 11.40 1.38
CA THR A 118 16.49 12.32 1.50
C THR A 118 15.18 11.53 1.44
N LEU A 119 14.04 12.15 1.76
CA LEU A 119 12.76 11.45 1.84
C LEU A 119 12.36 10.80 0.50
N ASP A 120 12.52 11.50 -0.62
CA ASP A 120 12.21 10.97 -1.95
C ASP A 120 13.09 9.77 -2.32
N ASN A 121 14.40 9.85 -2.06
CA ASN A 121 15.32 8.73 -2.27
C ASN A 121 15.03 7.56 -1.32
N ALA A 122 14.61 7.82 -0.09
CA ALA A 122 14.24 6.79 0.88
C ALA A 122 12.96 6.04 0.47
N ILE A 123 11.97 6.71 -0.12
CA ILE A 123 10.79 6.06 -0.71
C ILE A 123 11.21 5.28 -1.95
N LYS A 124 11.95 5.90 -2.88
CA LYS A 124 12.46 5.33 -4.13
C LYS A 124 13.23 4.03 -3.89
N GLN A 125 14.18 4.04 -2.97
CA GLN A 125 15.06 2.92 -2.66
C GLN A 125 14.60 2.08 -1.46
N SER A 126 13.44 2.40 -0.88
CA SER A 126 12.86 1.67 0.25
C SER A 126 13.78 1.56 1.48
N CYS A 127 14.50 2.61 1.85
CA CYS A 127 15.47 2.61 2.95
C CYS A 127 14.79 2.42 4.30
N ASP A 128 15.07 1.31 5.01
CA ASP A 128 14.46 1.04 6.31
C ASP A 128 14.99 1.98 7.40
N ILE A 129 16.29 2.27 7.41
CA ILE A 129 16.92 3.15 8.42
C ILE A 129 16.29 4.55 8.40
N TYR A 130 16.02 5.08 7.20
CA TYR A 130 15.33 6.36 7.07
C TYR A 130 13.94 6.30 7.72
N PHE A 131 13.20 5.24 7.45
CA PHE A 131 11.84 5.08 7.97
C PHE A 131 11.76 4.70 9.45
N TYR A 132 12.79 4.12 10.03
CA TYR A 132 12.89 4.01 11.50
C TYR A 132 12.96 5.40 12.15
N GLU A 133 13.76 6.31 11.60
CA GLU A 133 13.86 7.67 12.12
C GLU A 133 12.56 8.46 11.90
N VAL A 134 11.94 8.35 10.72
CA VAL A 134 10.64 8.96 10.47
C VAL A 134 9.59 8.44 11.45
N ALA A 135 9.53 7.13 11.70
CA ALA A 135 8.60 6.54 12.64
C ALA A 135 8.85 7.01 14.09
N ARG A 136 10.13 7.15 14.48
CA ARG A 136 10.53 7.69 15.79
C ARG A 136 9.97 9.09 16.01
N LEU A 137 10.13 9.98 15.03
CA LEU A 137 9.65 11.36 15.08
C LEU A 137 8.12 11.45 15.03
N LEU A 138 7.49 10.58 14.23
CA LEU A 138 6.03 10.58 14.06
C LEU A 138 5.30 10.01 15.28
N GLY A 139 5.76 8.89 15.80
CA GLY A 139 5.07 8.12 16.82
C GLY A 139 3.93 7.28 16.25
N VAL A 140 3.64 6.14 16.91
CA VAL A 140 2.66 5.16 16.44
C VAL A 140 1.23 5.70 16.43
N ASP A 141 0.85 6.58 17.35
CA ASP A 141 -0.53 7.06 17.47
C ASP A 141 -0.91 8.02 16.33
N ARG A 142 0.00 8.89 15.88
CA ARG A 142 -0.22 9.72 14.69
C ARG A 142 -0.27 8.86 13.41
N LEU A 143 0.60 7.86 13.32
CA LEU A 143 0.54 6.88 12.22
C LEU A 143 -0.79 6.13 12.21
N ASN A 144 -1.27 5.66 13.36
CA ASN A 144 -2.58 5.00 13.51
C ASN A 144 -3.73 5.87 13.00
N GLN A 145 -3.73 7.16 13.37
CA GLN A 145 -4.78 8.10 12.92
C GLN A 145 -4.78 8.24 11.40
N THR A 146 -3.62 8.42 10.78
CA THR A 146 -3.50 8.56 9.33
C THR A 146 -3.87 7.25 8.63
N ALA A 147 -3.38 6.11 9.11
CA ALA A 147 -3.67 4.80 8.52
C ALA A 147 -5.18 4.49 8.52
N LYS A 148 -5.87 4.82 9.61
CA LYS A 148 -7.34 4.67 9.69
C LYS A 148 -8.09 5.57 8.72
N LYS A 149 -7.64 6.82 8.52
CA LYS A 149 -8.23 7.72 7.51
C LYS A 149 -8.14 7.11 6.10
N PHE A 150 -7.05 6.39 5.81
CA PHE A 150 -6.82 5.73 4.53
C PHE A 150 -7.46 4.32 4.42
N GLY A 151 -8.27 3.91 5.40
CA GLY A 151 -9.07 2.69 5.37
C GLY A 151 -8.39 1.45 5.95
N LEU A 152 -7.17 1.58 6.53
CA LEU A 152 -6.53 0.45 7.22
C LEU A 152 -7.17 0.21 8.59
N GLY A 153 -7.24 -1.06 8.99
CA GLY A 153 -7.83 -1.44 10.27
C GLY A 153 -9.36 -1.40 10.31
N ALA A 154 -10.03 -1.33 9.15
CA ALA A 154 -11.48 -1.37 9.01
C ALA A 154 -11.89 -2.33 7.90
N LYS A 155 -13.12 -2.83 7.93
CA LYS A 155 -13.69 -3.56 6.79
C LYS A 155 -13.97 -2.57 5.67
N VAL A 156 -13.52 -2.88 4.46
CA VAL A 156 -13.64 -2.04 3.25
C VAL A 156 -14.94 -2.34 2.50
N LEU A 157 -15.27 -3.62 2.40
CA LEU A 157 -16.47 -4.15 1.74
C LEU A 157 -17.30 -5.00 2.71
N GLY A 158 -17.32 -4.65 3.99
CA GLY A 158 -18.01 -5.41 5.04
C GLY A 158 -19.50 -5.60 4.83
N GLU A 159 -20.13 -4.72 4.08
CA GLU A 159 -21.55 -4.82 3.66
C GLU A 159 -21.76 -5.99 2.69
N TYR A 160 -20.75 -6.32 1.86
CA TYR A 160 -20.82 -7.40 0.87
C TYR A 160 -20.22 -8.71 1.38
N PHE A 161 -19.20 -8.63 2.27
CA PHE A 161 -18.44 -9.79 2.71
C PHE A 161 -18.32 -9.86 4.23
N SER A 162 -19.18 -10.68 4.85
CA SER A 162 -19.16 -10.86 6.30
C SER A 162 -17.84 -11.41 6.85
N ASN A 163 -17.13 -12.22 6.04
CA ASN A 163 -15.84 -12.84 6.36
C ASN A 163 -14.61 -11.93 6.11
N GLU A 164 -14.82 -10.68 5.69
CA GLU A 164 -13.74 -9.72 5.56
C GLU A 164 -13.08 -9.47 6.93
N LYS A 165 -11.74 -9.51 6.96
CA LYS A 165 -10.93 -9.23 8.15
C LYS A 165 -10.49 -7.78 8.16
N GLN A 166 -10.68 -7.10 9.27
CA GLN A 166 -10.32 -5.68 9.40
C GLN A 166 -8.82 -5.42 9.61
N GLY A 167 -8.00 -6.46 9.85
CA GLY A 167 -6.58 -6.28 10.16
C GLY A 167 -6.35 -5.58 11.51
N ILE A 168 -5.12 -5.10 11.71
CA ILE A 168 -4.69 -4.40 12.93
C ILE A 168 -3.88 -3.16 12.53
N VAL A 169 -4.31 -2.00 13.01
CA VAL A 169 -3.48 -0.78 12.99
C VAL A 169 -3.17 -0.45 14.45
N PRO A 170 -1.94 -0.74 14.92
CA PRO A 170 -1.61 -0.62 16.32
C PRO A 170 -1.57 0.84 16.79
N SER A 171 -1.78 1.02 18.09
CA SER A 171 -1.59 2.27 18.83
C SER A 171 -1.18 1.96 20.26
N THR A 172 -0.74 2.95 21.00
CA THR A 172 -0.44 2.80 22.44
C THR A 172 -1.67 2.30 23.18
N LYS A 173 -2.83 2.88 22.91
CA LYS A 173 -4.13 2.50 23.50
C LYS A 173 -4.54 1.07 23.10
N TRP A 174 -4.38 0.71 21.81
CA TRP A 174 -4.69 -0.63 21.35
C TRP A 174 -3.88 -1.69 22.11
N LYS A 175 -2.56 -1.50 22.22
CA LYS A 175 -1.71 -2.48 22.92
C LYS A 175 -2.06 -2.62 24.38
N LYS A 176 -2.31 -1.49 25.07
CA LYS A 176 -2.71 -1.49 26.46
C LYS A 176 -4.02 -2.25 26.69
N ASN A 177 -5.02 -2.00 25.82
CA ASN A 177 -6.35 -2.60 25.95
C ASN A 177 -6.38 -4.08 25.55
N THR A 178 -5.58 -4.48 24.54
CA THR A 178 -5.64 -5.83 23.95
C THR A 178 -4.66 -6.79 24.64
N LEU A 179 -3.46 -6.30 24.99
CA LEU A 179 -2.37 -7.12 25.52
C LEU A 179 -2.01 -6.80 26.98
N GLY A 180 -2.61 -5.76 27.59
CA GLY A 180 -2.28 -5.32 28.95
C GLY A 180 -0.88 -4.71 29.09
N GLN A 181 -0.17 -4.45 28.00
CA GLN A 181 1.23 -4.04 27.98
C GLN A 181 1.42 -2.60 27.52
N ASN A 182 2.50 -1.97 27.97
CA ASN A 182 2.90 -0.66 27.47
C ASN A 182 3.52 -0.80 26.07
N TRP A 183 3.46 0.31 25.32
CA TRP A 183 4.10 0.42 24.01
C TRP A 183 5.61 0.71 24.15
N TYR A 184 6.42 0.06 23.34
CA TYR A 184 7.87 0.28 23.29
C TYR A 184 8.28 0.94 21.97
N LEU A 185 9.32 1.76 22.01
CA LEU A 185 9.79 2.51 20.84
C LEU A 185 10.20 1.60 19.68
N GLY A 186 10.81 0.45 19.95
CA GLY A 186 11.15 -0.55 18.92
C GLY A 186 9.95 -1.04 18.12
N GLU A 187 8.77 -1.09 18.74
CA GLU A 187 7.52 -1.45 18.04
C GLU A 187 7.06 -0.34 17.08
N THR A 188 7.37 0.92 17.41
CA THR A 188 7.15 2.06 16.50
C THR A 188 8.02 1.93 15.26
N PHE A 189 9.30 1.58 15.42
CA PHE A 189 10.21 1.36 14.30
C PHE A 189 9.69 0.29 13.36
N LEU A 190 9.33 -0.87 13.90
CA LEU A 190 8.78 -1.97 13.11
C LEU A 190 7.48 -1.57 12.41
N THR A 191 6.58 -0.87 13.11
CA THR A 191 5.32 -0.40 12.51
C THR A 191 5.58 0.58 11.36
N GLY A 192 6.58 1.45 11.47
CA GLY A 192 6.97 2.41 10.43
C GLY A 192 7.49 1.79 9.13
N ILE A 193 7.91 0.55 9.16
CA ILE A 193 8.30 -0.22 7.96
C ILE A 193 7.30 -1.31 7.61
N GLY A 194 6.11 -1.30 8.23
CA GLY A 194 5.04 -2.24 7.96
C GLY A 194 5.22 -3.64 8.55
N GLN A 195 5.92 -3.72 9.67
CA GLN A 195 6.18 -4.94 10.43
C GLN A 195 5.61 -4.84 11.85
N GLY A 196 5.86 -5.84 12.69
CA GLY A 196 5.35 -5.89 14.05
C GLY A 196 3.86 -6.19 14.10
N TYR A 197 3.10 -5.40 14.85
CA TYR A 197 1.66 -5.64 15.07
C TYR A 197 0.75 -5.19 13.93
N ILE A 198 1.28 -4.42 12.95
CA ILE A 198 0.44 -3.95 11.83
C ILE A 198 0.11 -5.10 10.89
N LEU A 199 -1.18 -5.35 10.68
CA LEU A 199 -1.69 -6.38 9.78
C LEU A 199 -2.80 -5.78 8.90
N THR A 200 -2.71 -6.03 7.60
CA THR A 200 -3.67 -5.55 6.61
C THR A 200 -4.06 -6.67 5.66
N ASN A 201 -5.21 -6.55 5.03
CA ASN A 201 -5.54 -7.38 3.87
C ASN A 201 -5.18 -6.65 2.56
N PRO A 202 -5.03 -7.36 1.44
CA PRO A 202 -4.69 -6.75 0.14
C PRO A 202 -5.71 -5.72 -0.35
N LEU A 203 -6.99 -5.86 -0.03
CA LEU A 203 -8.02 -4.89 -0.40
C LEU A 203 -7.83 -3.55 0.31
N GLN A 204 -7.45 -3.57 1.60
CA GLN A 204 -7.11 -2.35 2.35
C GLN A 204 -5.90 -1.64 1.74
N LEU A 205 -4.85 -2.39 1.34
CA LEU A 205 -3.69 -1.80 0.65
C LEU A 205 -4.07 -1.24 -0.71
N CYS A 206 -4.97 -1.91 -1.45
CA CYS A 206 -5.50 -1.41 -2.70
C CYS A 206 -6.25 -0.08 -2.50
N LEU A 207 -7.14 0.01 -1.50
CA LEU A 207 -7.86 1.23 -1.16
C LEU A 207 -6.90 2.36 -0.76
N MET A 208 -5.95 2.07 0.14
CA MET A 208 -4.93 3.04 0.55
C MET A 208 -4.16 3.58 -0.67
N THR A 209 -3.73 2.69 -1.57
CA THR A 209 -2.99 3.06 -2.78
C THR A 209 -3.85 3.87 -3.75
N ALA A 210 -5.11 3.49 -3.95
CA ALA A 210 -6.06 4.22 -4.79
C ALA A 210 -6.31 5.63 -4.26
N GLN A 211 -6.44 5.79 -2.95
CA GLN A 211 -6.62 7.10 -2.30
C GLN A 211 -5.35 7.96 -2.31
N LEU A 212 -4.15 7.36 -2.35
CA LEU A 212 -2.93 8.12 -2.63
C LEU A 212 -2.90 8.55 -4.10
N ALA A 213 -3.16 7.61 -5.03
CA ALA A 213 -3.05 7.83 -6.47
C ALA A 213 -4.06 8.86 -7.01
N ASN A 214 -5.22 9.02 -6.38
CA ASN A 214 -6.20 10.04 -6.77
C ASN A 214 -5.90 11.45 -6.24
N GLY A 215 -4.76 11.64 -5.59
CA GLY A 215 -4.37 12.91 -4.99
C GLY A 215 -4.75 13.06 -3.51
N GLY A 216 -5.05 11.97 -2.81
CA GLY A 216 -5.32 11.96 -1.37
C GLY A 216 -6.79 12.15 -0.98
N TYR A 217 -7.73 11.83 -1.86
CA TYR A 217 -9.15 11.99 -1.59
C TYR A 217 -9.81 10.67 -1.21
N LYS A 218 -10.76 10.75 -0.27
CA LYS A 218 -11.53 9.59 0.17
C LYS A 218 -12.42 9.06 -0.95
N ILE A 219 -12.39 7.74 -1.15
CA ILE A 219 -13.30 7.01 -2.03
C ILE A 219 -14.00 5.90 -1.26
N ASN A 220 -15.19 5.53 -1.72
CA ASN A 220 -15.96 4.42 -1.17
C ASN A 220 -15.88 3.23 -2.14
N PRO A 221 -15.19 2.14 -1.77
CA PRO A 221 -15.08 0.96 -2.60
C PRO A 221 -16.45 0.31 -2.85
N ARG A 222 -16.65 -0.22 -4.07
CA ARG A 222 -17.88 -0.88 -4.47
C ARG A 222 -17.63 -1.97 -5.51
N ILE A 223 -18.48 -2.97 -5.54
CA ILE A 223 -18.44 -4.09 -6.48
C ILE A 223 -19.48 -3.95 -7.61
N THR A 224 -20.31 -2.93 -7.53
CA THR A 224 -21.34 -2.63 -8.54
C THR A 224 -20.93 -1.45 -9.41
N VAL A 225 -21.22 -1.51 -10.69
CA VAL A 225 -21.01 -0.41 -11.65
C VAL A 225 -22.22 0.51 -11.64
N ASP A 226 -22.01 1.81 -11.46
CA ASP A 226 -23.04 2.81 -11.68
C ASP A 226 -22.94 3.34 -13.12
N LYS A 227 -23.91 3.00 -13.95
CA LYS A 227 -23.95 3.41 -15.37
C LYS A 227 -23.85 4.93 -15.57
N ASN A 228 -24.40 5.72 -14.66
CA ASN A 228 -24.30 7.18 -14.74
C ASN A 228 -22.88 7.68 -14.47
N GLN A 229 -22.08 6.94 -13.70
CA GLN A 229 -20.70 7.27 -13.43
C GLN A 229 -19.73 6.73 -14.50
N GLU A 230 -20.10 5.71 -15.27
CA GLU A 230 -19.29 5.20 -16.39
C GLU A 230 -19.02 6.30 -17.42
N ASN A 231 -20.02 7.11 -17.73
CA ASN A 231 -19.89 8.26 -18.63
C ASN A 231 -18.97 9.35 -18.03
N VAL A 232 -19.01 9.56 -16.71
CA VAL A 232 -18.11 10.50 -16.00
C VAL A 232 -16.67 9.99 -16.01
N GLN A 233 -16.45 8.68 -15.89
CA GLN A 233 -15.12 8.07 -16.00
C GLN A 233 -14.54 8.24 -17.40
N LYS A 234 -15.30 7.90 -18.44
CA LYS A 234 -14.86 8.07 -19.84
C LYS A 234 -14.45 9.51 -20.13
N ILE A 235 -15.18 10.48 -19.58
CA ILE A 235 -14.84 11.90 -19.71
C ILE A 235 -13.57 12.22 -18.93
N LYS A 236 -13.39 11.70 -17.71
CA LYS A 236 -12.18 11.94 -16.91
C LYS A 236 -10.92 11.34 -17.57
N TYR A 237 -11.00 10.09 -18.03
CA TYR A 237 -9.90 9.46 -18.73
C TYR A 237 -9.56 10.20 -20.04
N LYS A 238 -10.58 10.63 -20.79
CA LYS A 238 -10.38 11.44 -21.97
C LYS A 238 -9.70 12.77 -21.63
N MET A 239 -10.13 13.46 -20.57
CA MET A 239 -9.53 14.73 -20.13
C MET A 239 -8.09 14.57 -19.64
N LEU A 240 -7.79 13.53 -18.85
CA LEU A 240 -6.42 13.23 -18.41
C LEU A 240 -5.52 12.90 -19.60
N TYR A 241 -6.01 12.09 -20.52
CA TYR A 241 -5.29 11.73 -21.74
C TYR A 241 -5.05 12.94 -22.64
N GLU A 242 -6.05 13.83 -22.79
CA GLU A 242 -5.92 15.06 -23.59
C GLU A 242 -5.04 16.09 -22.90
N SER A 243 -5.08 16.22 -21.55
CA SER A 243 -4.21 17.13 -20.81
C SER A 243 -2.74 16.74 -20.87
N GLU A 244 -2.42 15.43 -20.92
CA GLU A 244 -1.06 14.96 -21.15
C GLU A 244 -0.60 15.20 -22.60
N LYS A 245 -1.51 15.07 -23.55
CA LYS A 245 -1.23 15.32 -24.98
C LYS A 245 -1.05 16.80 -25.27
N THR A 246 -1.76 17.69 -24.56
CA THR A 246 -1.75 19.15 -24.74
C THR A 246 -0.75 19.89 -23.84
N LYS A 247 0.08 19.19 -23.07
CA LYS A 247 1.21 19.82 -22.36
C LYS A 247 2.11 20.67 -23.28
N TYR A 248 1.89 20.56 -24.58
CA TYR A 248 2.66 21.26 -25.60
C TYR A 248 1.87 22.27 -26.44
N GLU A 249 0.53 22.34 -26.41
CA GLU A 249 -0.19 23.10 -27.43
C GLU A 249 -1.33 24.06 -27.01
N ASP A 250 -1.96 23.96 -25.82
CA ASP A 250 -3.05 24.91 -25.50
C ASP A 250 -3.28 25.17 -24.00
N LYS A 251 -2.84 26.36 -23.53
CA LYS A 251 -3.03 26.85 -22.16
C LYS A 251 -4.50 27.07 -21.78
N SER A 252 -5.39 27.30 -22.73
CA SER A 252 -6.82 27.54 -22.46
C SER A 252 -7.55 26.25 -22.11
N LEU A 253 -7.19 25.14 -22.74
CA LEU A 253 -7.75 23.81 -22.49
C LEU A 253 -7.29 23.27 -21.13
N ILE A 254 -6.03 23.52 -20.76
CA ILE A 254 -5.47 23.16 -19.43
C ILE A 254 -6.27 23.87 -18.35
N LYS A 255 -6.48 25.16 -18.45
CA LYS A 255 -7.23 25.95 -17.47
C LYS A 255 -8.68 25.46 -17.33
N LYS A 256 -9.36 25.17 -18.43
CA LYS A 256 -10.74 24.64 -18.45
C LYS A 256 -10.83 23.24 -17.87
N THR A 257 -9.80 22.41 -18.08
CA THR A 257 -9.69 21.06 -17.51
C THR A 257 -9.42 21.11 -16.00
N GLU A 258 -8.58 22.04 -15.55
CA GLU A 258 -8.32 22.29 -14.12
C GLU A 258 -9.57 22.81 -13.41
N GLU A 259 -10.32 23.73 -14.00
CA GLU A 259 -11.58 24.25 -13.46
C GLU A 259 -12.66 23.15 -13.36
N LEU A 260 -12.76 22.29 -14.36
CA LEU A 260 -13.67 21.13 -14.36
C LEU A 260 -13.24 20.04 -13.36
N LEU A 261 -11.94 19.80 -13.21
CA LEU A 261 -11.40 18.92 -12.18
C LEU A 261 -11.65 19.51 -10.79
N GLN A 262 -11.39 20.79 -10.57
CA GLN A 262 -11.61 21.46 -9.29
C GLN A 262 -13.09 21.51 -8.90
N THR A 263 -14.00 21.73 -9.82
CA THR A 263 -15.45 21.69 -9.55
C THR A 263 -15.95 20.29 -9.21
N LYS A 264 -15.33 19.23 -9.73
CA LYS A 264 -15.67 17.84 -9.40
C LYS A 264 -14.94 17.32 -8.17
N ILE A 265 -13.69 17.73 -7.94
CA ILE A 265 -12.90 17.43 -6.74
C ILE A 265 -13.53 18.00 -5.47
N LYS A 266 -14.23 19.13 -5.52
CA LYS A 266 -15.01 19.66 -4.39
C LYS A 266 -16.02 18.67 -3.80
N LYS A 267 -16.35 17.59 -4.50
CA LYS A 267 -17.25 16.53 -4.03
C LYS A 267 -16.57 15.49 -3.15
N TYR A 268 -15.23 15.42 -3.13
CA TYR A 268 -14.49 14.40 -2.39
C TYR A 268 -13.87 14.98 -1.11
N THR A 269 -13.90 14.19 -0.04
CA THR A 269 -13.30 14.56 1.25
C THR A 269 -11.78 14.39 1.19
N PRO A 270 -10.96 15.42 1.40
CA PRO A 270 -9.51 15.29 1.45
C PRO A 270 -9.10 14.51 2.71
N LEU A 271 -8.12 13.64 2.55
CA LEU A 271 -7.50 12.86 3.64
C LEU A 271 -6.18 13.48 4.11
N PHE A 272 -5.83 14.61 3.54
CA PHE A 272 -4.59 15.36 3.78
C PHE A 272 -4.91 16.82 4.18
N LYS A 273 -3.92 17.53 4.70
CA LYS A 273 -3.96 18.97 4.96
C LYS A 273 -3.33 19.76 3.81
N ASN A 274 -2.20 19.23 3.26
CA ASN A 274 -1.46 19.87 2.18
C ASN A 274 -1.30 18.93 0.99
N GLN A 275 -1.83 19.32 -0.18
CA GLN A 275 -1.78 18.52 -1.39
C GLN A 275 -0.36 18.33 -1.93
N GLU A 276 0.55 19.28 -1.71
CA GLU A 276 1.95 19.17 -2.12
C GLU A 276 2.64 17.98 -1.43
N ASN A 277 2.23 17.62 -0.20
CA ASN A 277 2.75 16.44 0.48
C ASN A 277 2.35 15.15 -0.24
N VAL A 278 1.10 15.07 -0.71
CA VAL A 278 0.61 13.90 -1.49
C VAL A 278 1.36 13.81 -2.81
N LYS A 279 1.49 14.93 -3.53
CA LYS A 279 2.22 15.00 -4.78
C LYS A 279 3.67 14.58 -4.62
N PHE A 280 4.36 15.07 -3.59
CA PHE A 280 5.73 14.68 -3.28
C PHE A 280 5.89 13.17 -3.09
N VAL A 281 4.98 12.54 -2.34
CA VAL A 281 4.99 11.10 -2.10
C VAL A 281 4.74 10.32 -3.41
N LEU A 282 3.80 10.76 -4.23
CA LEU A 282 3.51 10.15 -5.54
C LEU A 282 4.69 10.27 -6.50
N ASP A 283 5.36 11.44 -6.55
CA ASP A 283 6.55 11.65 -7.36
C ASP A 283 7.68 10.71 -6.93
N ALA A 284 7.87 10.51 -5.63
CA ALA A 284 8.86 9.57 -5.10
C ALA A 284 8.51 8.10 -5.44
N MET A 285 7.23 7.74 -5.44
CA MET A 285 6.76 6.42 -5.90
C MET A 285 6.97 6.26 -7.42
N PHE A 286 6.77 7.32 -8.19
CA PHE A 286 7.05 7.31 -9.63
C PHE A 286 8.55 7.08 -9.91
N LYS A 287 9.42 7.76 -9.17
CA LYS A 287 10.88 7.55 -9.23
C LYS A 287 11.27 6.11 -8.89
N SER A 288 10.56 5.47 -7.94
CA SER A 288 10.82 4.06 -7.56
C SER A 288 10.66 3.09 -8.74
N THR A 289 9.78 3.39 -9.69
CA THR A 289 9.55 2.54 -10.86
C THR A 289 10.33 3.01 -12.08
N ASN A 290 10.54 4.32 -12.26
CA ASN A 290 11.01 4.86 -13.53
C ASN A 290 12.47 5.36 -13.52
N GLU A 291 13.12 5.45 -12.36
CA GLU A 291 14.51 5.89 -12.25
C GLU A 291 15.45 4.77 -11.79
N LEU A 292 16.71 4.87 -12.19
CA LEU A 292 17.79 3.97 -11.72
C LEU A 292 17.85 3.92 -10.20
N TYR A 293 18.18 2.75 -9.66
CA TYR A 293 18.19 2.41 -8.24
C TYR A 293 16.81 2.37 -7.56
N GLY A 294 15.71 2.64 -8.28
CA GLY A 294 14.37 2.40 -7.78
C GLY A 294 14.10 0.91 -7.58
N THR A 295 13.45 0.55 -6.46
CA THR A 295 13.20 -0.87 -6.13
C THR A 295 12.23 -1.58 -7.07
N SER A 296 11.47 -0.84 -7.86
CA SER A 296 10.55 -1.34 -8.90
C SER A 296 11.05 -1.11 -10.32
N TYR A 297 12.29 -0.64 -10.51
CA TYR A 297 12.83 -0.25 -11.81
C TYR A 297 12.82 -1.37 -12.85
N SER A 298 13.06 -2.62 -12.42
CA SER A 298 13.00 -3.80 -13.29
C SER A 298 11.61 -4.08 -13.86
N SER A 299 10.56 -3.55 -13.24
CA SER A 299 9.17 -3.71 -13.66
C SER A 299 8.62 -2.51 -14.45
N ARG A 300 9.48 -1.54 -14.79
CA ARG A 300 9.05 -0.33 -15.52
C ARG A 300 8.47 -0.67 -16.89
N ILE A 301 7.55 0.17 -17.34
CA ILE A 301 7.04 0.16 -18.70
C ILE A 301 7.71 1.33 -19.43
N GLU A 302 8.34 1.05 -20.57
CA GLU A 302 9.10 2.06 -21.34
C GLU A 302 8.18 3.01 -22.13
N ASP A 303 7.02 2.48 -22.57
CA ASP A 303 6.02 3.31 -23.24
C ASP A 303 5.48 4.37 -22.24
N ILE A 304 5.67 5.64 -22.62
CA ILE A 304 5.31 6.80 -21.79
C ILE A 304 3.83 6.81 -21.38
N LYS A 305 2.95 6.24 -22.23
CA LYS A 305 1.50 6.19 -21.97
C LYS A 305 1.12 5.26 -20.82
N TYR A 306 1.98 4.28 -20.52
CA TYR A 306 1.72 3.24 -19.52
C TYR A 306 2.70 3.29 -18.34
N LYS A 307 3.48 4.36 -18.23
CA LYS A 307 4.31 4.57 -17.03
C LYS A 307 3.45 4.59 -15.77
N PHE A 308 3.96 4.00 -14.72
CA PHE A 308 3.24 3.92 -13.45
C PHE A 308 4.14 4.22 -12.27
N ALA A 309 3.53 4.61 -11.16
CA ALA A 309 4.18 4.74 -9.86
C ALA A 309 4.01 3.45 -9.07
N GLY A 310 5.02 3.07 -8.30
CA GLY A 310 4.98 1.82 -7.55
C GLY A 310 5.73 1.86 -6.24
N LYS A 311 5.40 0.91 -5.38
CA LYS A 311 6.15 0.63 -4.17
C LYS A 311 6.24 -0.86 -3.94
N THR A 312 7.46 -1.40 -3.91
CA THR A 312 7.71 -2.78 -3.51
C THR A 312 7.47 -2.98 -2.02
N GLY A 313 7.03 -4.17 -1.65
CA GLY A 313 6.93 -4.61 -0.27
C GLY A 313 7.53 -5.99 -0.08
N THR A 314 8.23 -6.16 1.02
CA THR A 314 8.70 -7.46 1.50
C THR A 314 8.35 -7.54 2.97
N ALA A 315 7.59 -8.57 3.35
CA ALA A 315 7.24 -8.81 4.73
C ALA A 315 8.09 -9.96 5.28
N GLN A 316 8.73 -9.73 6.41
CA GLN A 316 9.44 -10.77 7.13
C GLN A 316 8.42 -11.62 7.90
N VAL A 317 8.36 -12.91 7.61
CA VAL A 317 7.39 -13.84 8.21
C VAL A 317 7.98 -14.65 9.38
N LYS A 318 9.30 -14.63 9.54
CA LYS A 318 10.01 -15.24 10.67
C LYS A 318 11.14 -14.31 11.14
N ARG A 319 11.56 -14.49 12.39
CA ARG A 319 12.76 -13.81 12.90
C ARG A 319 13.97 -14.40 12.16
N ILE A 320 14.78 -13.54 11.57
CA ILE A 320 16.06 -13.90 10.96
C ILE A 320 17.14 -13.68 12.01
N THR A 321 17.89 -14.72 12.36
CA THR A 321 19.03 -14.65 13.27
C THR A 321 20.21 -13.93 12.59
N GLU A 322 21.19 -13.49 13.38
CA GLU A 322 22.39 -12.84 12.85
C GLU A 322 23.17 -13.79 11.95
N ALA A 323 23.33 -15.05 12.35
CA ALA A 323 23.98 -16.09 11.55
C ALA A 323 23.26 -16.35 10.20
N GLU A 324 21.90 -16.45 10.19
CA GLU A 324 21.14 -16.59 8.95
C GLU A 324 21.29 -15.37 8.03
N ARG A 325 21.46 -14.18 8.60
CA ARG A 325 21.65 -12.94 7.86
C ARG A 325 23.05 -12.86 7.26
N GLU A 326 24.08 -13.31 7.97
CA GLU A 326 25.46 -13.40 7.46
C GLU A 326 25.58 -14.38 6.31
N LEU A 327 24.90 -15.52 6.39
CA LEU A 327 24.88 -16.56 5.37
C LEU A 327 23.95 -16.24 4.17
N ASP A 328 23.31 -15.06 4.13
CA ASP A 328 22.34 -14.68 3.09
C ASP A 328 21.17 -15.67 2.92
N LEU A 329 20.84 -16.44 3.94
CA LEU A 329 19.71 -17.35 3.95
C LEU A 329 18.41 -16.53 3.97
N LYS A 330 17.58 -16.69 2.93
CA LYS A 330 16.29 -16.00 2.74
C LYS A 330 15.14 -16.78 3.37
#